data_9f1944e3c2c147d12d4e6b5e101561c1
#
_entry.id   9f1944e3c2c147d12d4e6b5e101561c1
#
_cell.length_a   1.000
_cell.length_b   1.000
_cell.length_c   1.000
_cell.angle_alpha   90.00
_cell.angle_beta   90.00
_cell.angle_gamma   90.00
#
_symmetry.space_group_name_H-M   'P 1'
#
loop_
_entity.id
_entity.type
_entity.pdbx_description
1 polymer ?
#
loop_
_entity_poly.entity_id
_entity_poly.type
_entity_poly.pdbx_seq_one_letter_code
_entity_poly.pdbx_strand_id
1 'polypeptide(L)'
;MSDPRSEYQRLRSAHLAEVSATLQGHIDRLDWSREQIERYRDHRLRSLLGYARQRSVFHARRLSGIDPDTSGVADLAALPVMTKQQAQDEWDAIITAPGPDRAGAEQVLAEQQWFSYTPLDQQVFSSGGSSGVRGVYVWSWPFYISATCLAWRIQARDEQRSAEHREPARLAVLCAAVPPHASTPLFDVPTAGGMSTTVIEAGAPFDEAAERVAALDPTHLVGYATVIGRLARATSAGDLAIRPRRVSTNSEPLLPEDLDAIRRAWDPVVYNLWGSTEIGVQAVGCGRGEGLHICEDEVILERVDDAGRPVGPDEPATRTLATGLANRAFPFIRYDLGDEVTLLPGECPCGSSFRRVAAVAGRRDDDFGYDVGGDTVTVPASAFRHVLGADPRITEYQVVQTGDGAEILVVGAPDVDAVRAALEDGVVRYGLQRPEISVRVVDRLERHRGSGKLKRFVALKR
;
A
#
# COMPACT_ATOMS: atom_id res chain seq x y z
N MET A 1 -27.27 -26.88 1.80
CA MET A 1 -26.30 -25.84 2.09
C MET A 1 -25.79 -25.32 0.77
N SER A 2 -25.83 -24.01 0.53
CA SER A 2 -25.26 -23.39 -0.68
C SER A 2 -23.74 -23.62 -0.69
N ASP A 3 -23.18 -23.85 -1.88
CA ASP A 3 -21.72 -23.91 -2.06
C ASP A 3 -21.09 -22.59 -1.57
N PRO A 4 -20.08 -22.63 -0.69
CA PRO A 4 -19.44 -21.43 -0.13
C PRO A 4 -18.92 -20.44 -1.19
N ARG A 5 -18.50 -20.95 -2.35
CA ARG A 5 -18.04 -20.13 -3.47
C ARG A 5 -19.20 -19.37 -4.12
N SER A 6 -20.35 -20.02 -4.29
CA SER A 6 -21.55 -19.39 -4.84
C SER A 6 -22.10 -18.31 -3.90
N GLU A 7 -22.04 -18.53 -2.59
CA GLU A 7 -22.44 -17.53 -1.61
C GLU A 7 -21.49 -16.33 -1.60
N TYR A 8 -20.18 -16.56 -1.63
CA TYR A 8 -19.20 -15.48 -1.80
C TYR A 8 -19.47 -14.66 -3.05
N GLN A 9 -19.69 -15.30 -4.21
CA GLN A 9 -19.96 -14.60 -5.46
C GLN A 9 -21.24 -13.75 -5.39
N ARG A 10 -22.29 -14.26 -4.74
CA ARG A 10 -23.55 -13.51 -4.54
C ARG A 10 -23.33 -12.25 -3.71
N LEU A 11 -22.68 -12.37 -2.54
CA LEU A 11 -22.36 -11.25 -1.66
C LEU A 11 -21.39 -10.28 -2.34
N ARG A 12 -20.41 -10.82 -3.04
CA ARG A 12 -19.48 -10.03 -3.82
C ARG A 12 -20.17 -9.17 -4.88
N SER A 13 -21.11 -9.74 -5.62
CA SER A 13 -21.87 -9.02 -6.64
C SER A 13 -22.71 -7.89 -6.04
N ALA A 14 -23.35 -8.14 -4.89
CA ALA A 14 -24.08 -7.10 -4.16
C ALA A 14 -23.15 -5.98 -3.67
N HIS A 15 -21.98 -6.34 -3.14
CA HIS A 15 -20.97 -5.39 -2.68
C HIS A 15 -20.46 -4.49 -3.82
N LEU A 16 -20.18 -5.07 -4.97
CA LEU A 16 -19.76 -4.33 -6.16
C LEU A 16 -20.85 -3.44 -6.75
N ALA A 17 -22.12 -3.84 -6.65
CA ALA A 17 -23.24 -2.99 -7.04
C ALA A 17 -23.31 -1.72 -6.17
N GLU A 18 -23.08 -1.85 -4.84
CA GLU A 18 -23.00 -0.70 -3.95
C GLU A 18 -21.76 0.18 -4.20
N VAL A 19 -20.60 -0.43 -4.50
CA VAL A 19 -19.41 0.31 -4.95
C VAL A 19 -19.76 1.16 -6.17
N SER A 20 -20.40 0.57 -7.19
CA SER A 20 -20.78 1.28 -8.41
C SER A 20 -21.76 2.43 -8.14
N ALA A 21 -22.74 2.22 -7.25
CA ALA A 21 -23.71 3.24 -6.86
C ALA A 21 -23.07 4.40 -6.05
N THR A 22 -22.00 4.12 -5.32
CA THR A 22 -21.34 5.07 -4.42
C THR A 22 -20.19 5.82 -5.10
N LEU A 23 -19.58 5.24 -6.13
CA LEU A 23 -18.35 5.72 -6.77
C LEU A 23 -18.47 7.17 -7.26
N GLN A 24 -19.61 7.56 -7.85
CA GLN A 24 -19.79 8.92 -8.37
C GLN A 24 -19.65 9.96 -7.27
N GLY A 25 -20.21 9.73 -6.08
CA GLY A 25 -20.03 10.63 -4.95
C GLY A 25 -18.56 10.77 -4.49
N HIS A 26 -17.76 9.71 -4.62
CA HIS A 26 -16.32 9.79 -4.37
C HIS A 26 -15.56 10.50 -5.49
N ILE A 27 -16.01 10.40 -6.74
CA ILE A 27 -15.45 11.17 -7.87
C ILE A 27 -15.70 12.65 -7.68
N ASP A 28 -16.94 13.05 -7.34
CA ASP A 28 -17.32 14.44 -7.15
C ASP A 28 -16.49 15.13 -6.05
N ARG A 29 -16.07 14.41 -5.02
CA ARG A 29 -15.19 14.93 -3.96
C ARG A 29 -13.81 15.34 -4.47
N LEU A 30 -13.33 14.80 -5.60
CA LEU A 30 -12.04 15.19 -6.17
C LEU A 30 -12.01 16.65 -6.66
N ASP A 31 -13.18 17.26 -6.84
CA ASP A 31 -13.34 18.64 -7.26
C ASP A 31 -13.72 19.59 -6.08
N TRP A 32 -13.72 19.07 -4.85
CA TRP A 32 -13.98 19.88 -3.66
C TRP A 32 -12.88 20.90 -3.40
N SER A 33 -13.28 22.06 -2.87
CA SER A 33 -12.35 23.04 -2.33
C SER A 33 -11.65 22.52 -1.07
N ARG A 34 -10.53 23.12 -0.71
CA ARG A 34 -9.82 22.81 0.53
C ARG A 34 -10.74 22.86 1.76
N GLU A 35 -11.57 23.90 1.84
CA GLU A 35 -12.52 24.09 2.94
C GLU A 35 -13.58 22.98 3.01
N GLN A 36 -14.09 22.51 1.86
CA GLN A 36 -15.05 21.40 1.81
C GLN A 36 -14.43 20.09 2.31
N ILE A 37 -13.19 19.81 1.88
CA ILE A 37 -12.45 18.63 2.34
C ILE A 37 -12.26 18.69 3.86
N GLU A 38 -11.83 19.81 4.40
CA GLU A 38 -11.56 19.99 5.83
C GLU A 38 -12.83 19.85 6.67
N ARG A 39 -13.91 20.49 6.26
CA ARG A 39 -15.21 20.37 6.96
C ARG A 39 -15.72 18.93 6.99
N TYR A 40 -15.63 18.25 5.85
CA TYR A 40 -16.07 16.84 5.76
C TYR A 40 -15.20 15.93 6.61
N ARG A 41 -13.88 16.05 6.51
CA ARG A 41 -12.91 15.32 7.30
C ARG A 41 -13.15 15.49 8.80
N ASP A 42 -13.30 16.73 9.26
CA ASP A 42 -13.47 17.04 10.68
C ASP A 42 -14.82 16.52 11.22
N HIS A 43 -15.88 16.56 10.39
CA HIS A 43 -17.14 15.92 10.73
C HIS A 43 -16.99 14.39 10.87
N ARG A 44 -16.28 13.74 9.93
CA ARG A 44 -16.01 12.32 9.98
C ARG A 44 -15.16 11.94 11.19
N LEU A 45 -14.16 12.75 11.52
CA LEU A 45 -13.31 12.56 12.71
C LEU A 45 -14.16 12.56 13.98
N ARG A 46 -14.96 13.59 14.21
CA ARG A 46 -15.84 13.69 15.39
C ARG A 46 -16.76 12.47 15.50
N SER A 47 -17.38 12.08 14.39
CA SER A 47 -18.23 10.90 14.33
C SER A 47 -17.47 9.59 14.67
N LEU A 48 -16.22 9.44 14.20
CA LEU A 48 -15.37 8.30 14.53
C LEU A 48 -14.98 8.28 16.01
N LEU A 49 -14.52 9.41 16.55
CA LEU A 49 -14.11 9.52 17.96
C LEU A 49 -15.26 9.18 18.90
N GLY A 50 -16.45 9.73 18.67
CA GLY A 50 -17.66 9.42 19.44
C GLY A 50 -18.02 7.94 19.38
N TYR A 51 -18.03 7.38 18.17
CA TYR A 51 -18.33 5.97 17.95
C TYR A 51 -17.31 5.05 18.62
N ALA A 52 -16.01 5.28 18.42
CA ALA A 52 -14.95 4.46 18.97
C ALA A 52 -14.92 4.50 20.50
N ARG A 53 -15.13 5.70 21.10
CA ARG A 53 -15.24 5.85 22.56
C ARG A 53 -16.39 5.05 23.16
N GLN A 54 -17.52 4.96 22.46
CA GLN A 54 -18.71 4.26 22.94
C GLN A 54 -18.63 2.73 22.75
N ARG A 55 -17.91 2.25 21.74
CA ARG A 55 -17.97 0.87 21.27
C ARG A 55 -16.71 0.05 21.51
N SER A 56 -15.57 0.69 21.75
CA SER A 56 -14.28 0.03 21.97
C SER A 56 -13.75 0.32 23.37
N VAL A 57 -13.49 -0.72 24.14
CA VAL A 57 -12.89 -0.60 25.48
C VAL A 57 -11.51 0.05 25.40
N PHE A 58 -10.72 -0.32 24.40
CA PHE A 58 -9.40 0.26 24.13
C PHE A 58 -9.49 1.76 23.85
N HIS A 59 -10.37 2.15 22.93
CA HIS A 59 -10.53 3.55 22.57
C HIS A 59 -11.23 4.38 23.65
N ALA A 60 -12.14 3.80 24.43
CA ALA A 60 -12.75 4.48 25.58
C ALA A 60 -11.69 4.99 26.57
N ARG A 61 -10.67 4.16 26.86
CA ARG A 61 -9.54 4.56 27.71
C ARG A 61 -8.69 5.66 27.05
N ARG A 62 -8.33 5.49 25.77
CA ARG A 62 -7.46 6.44 25.05
C ARG A 62 -8.11 7.81 24.84
N LEU A 63 -9.42 7.84 24.64
CA LEU A 63 -10.19 9.04 24.32
C LEU A 63 -10.82 9.70 25.54
N SER A 64 -10.45 9.31 26.77
CA SER A 64 -11.05 9.82 28.01
C SER A 64 -10.87 11.34 28.18
N GLY A 65 -9.77 11.91 27.68
CA GLY A 65 -9.46 13.35 27.71
C GLY A 65 -9.89 14.14 26.46
N ILE A 66 -10.58 13.49 25.50
CA ILE A 66 -11.01 14.10 24.23
C ILE A 66 -12.53 14.28 24.25
N ASP A 67 -13.02 15.47 23.92
CA ASP A 67 -14.42 15.69 23.61
C ASP A 67 -14.68 15.48 22.12
N PRO A 68 -15.35 14.39 21.70
CA PRO A 68 -15.55 14.11 20.29
C PRO A 68 -16.35 15.18 19.54
N ASP A 69 -17.24 15.91 20.21
CA ASP A 69 -18.15 16.84 19.55
C ASP A 69 -17.43 18.14 19.11
N THR A 70 -16.37 18.51 19.81
CA THR A 70 -15.61 19.75 19.57
C THR A 70 -14.22 19.53 18.98
N SER A 71 -13.70 18.28 19.04
CA SER A 71 -12.34 17.97 18.59
C SER A 71 -12.14 18.12 17.09
N GLY A 72 -10.94 18.57 16.73
CA GLY A 72 -10.41 18.63 15.38
C GLY A 72 -9.14 17.82 15.23
N VAL A 73 -8.51 17.92 14.06
CA VAL A 73 -7.26 17.16 13.75
C VAL A 73 -6.13 17.50 14.72
N ALA A 74 -6.02 18.74 15.16
CA ALA A 74 -4.96 19.16 16.08
C ALA A 74 -5.03 18.48 17.45
N ASP A 75 -6.24 18.14 17.91
CA ASP A 75 -6.46 17.48 19.20
C ASP A 75 -5.98 16.03 19.22
N LEU A 76 -5.80 15.42 18.05
CA LEU A 76 -5.21 14.08 17.94
C LEU A 76 -3.81 14.00 18.56
N ALA A 77 -3.06 15.11 18.55
CA ALA A 77 -1.72 15.19 19.13
C ALA A 77 -1.68 14.87 20.63
N ALA A 78 -2.79 15.05 21.35
CA ALA A 78 -2.92 14.69 22.75
C ALA A 78 -3.05 13.17 22.99
N LEU A 79 -3.35 12.39 21.97
CA LEU A 79 -3.49 10.94 22.08
C LEU A 79 -2.14 10.24 21.97
N PRO A 80 -1.93 9.14 22.74
CA PRO A 80 -0.75 8.30 22.54
C PRO A 80 -0.79 7.64 21.14
N VAL A 81 0.39 7.39 20.58
CA VAL A 81 0.53 6.67 19.30
C VAL A 81 0.03 5.23 19.47
N MET A 82 -0.76 4.76 18.52
CA MET A 82 -1.19 3.36 18.44
C MET A 82 -0.20 2.58 17.58
N THR A 83 0.34 1.49 18.10
CA THR A 83 1.29 0.64 17.38
C THR A 83 0.62 -0.63 16.87
N LYS A 84 1.28 -1.30 15.92
CA LYS A 84 0.83 -2.60 15.40
C LYS A 84 0.79 -3.66 16.49
N GLN A 85 1.82 -3.68 17.35
CA GLN A 85 1.87 -4.62 18.48
C GLN A 85 0.65 -4.43 19.39
N GLN A 86 0.38 -3.20 19.82
CA GLN A 86 -0.81 -2.91 20.64
C GLN A 86 -2.11 -3.31 19.94
N ALA A 87 -2.21 -3.06 18.62
CA ALA A 87 -3.41 -3.43 17.87
C ALA A 87 -3.65 -4.95 17.85
N GLN A 88 -2.59 -5.75 17.88
CA GLN A 88 -2.70 -7.20 17.90
C GLN A 88 -2.86 -7.77 19.31
N ASP A 89 -2.23 -7.18 20.32
CA ASP A 89 -2.31 -7.62 21.73
C ASP A 89 -3.67 -7.27 22.34
N GLU A 90 -4.24 -6.11 22.02
CA GLU A 90 -5.53 -5.64 22.54
C GLU A 90 -6.68 -5.80 21.52
N TRP A 91 -6.58 -6.73 20.59
CA TRP A 91 -7.48 -6.90 19.45
C TRP A 91 -8.96 -6.91 19.83
N ASP A 92 -9.34 -7.74 20.82
CA ASP A 92 -10.73 -7.87 21.28
C ASP A 92 -11.24 -6.63 22.04
N ALA A 93 -10.35 -5.81 22.56
CA ALA A 93 -10.69 -4.52 23.16
C ALA A 93 -10.85 -3.39 22.11
N ILE A 94 -10.29 -3.56 20.93
CA ILE A 94 -10.34 -2.57 19.83
C ILE A 94 -11.59 -2.76 18.99
N ILE A 95 -11.95 -4.00 18.65
CA ILE A 95 -13.08 -4.28 17.76
C ILE A 95 -14.37 -3.68 18.31
N THR A 96 -15.16 -3.05 17.46
CA THR A 96 -16.38 -2.33 17.81
C THR A 96 -17.63 -2.98 17.24
N ALA A 97 -17.47 -3.70 16.13
CA ALA A 97 -18.59 -4.33 15.43
C ALA A 97 -18.93 -5.68 16.07
N PRO A 98 -20.20 -6.07 16.09
CA PRO A 98 -20.56 -7.47 16.28
C PRO A 98 -19.81 -8.30 15.23
N GLY A 99 -19.33 -9.48 15.62
CA GLY A 99 -18.60 -10.33 14.69
C GLY A 99 -17.63 -11.25 15.42
N PRO A 100 -16.61 -11.77 14.74
CA PRO A 100 -15.65 -12.64 15.35
C PRO A 100 -14.83 -11.88 16.40
N ASP A 101 -14.50 -12.53 17.50
CA ASP A 101 -13.37 -12.19 18.35
C ASP A 101 -12.05 -12.56 17.66
N ARG A 102 -10.92 -12.30 18.30
CA ARG A 102 -9.60 -12.63 17.73
C ARG A 102 -9.49 -14.11 17.32
N ALA A 103 -9.96 -15.02 18.16
CA ALA A 103 -9.89 -16.46 17.89
C ALA A 103 -10.78 -16.84 16.70
N GLY A 104 -11.98 -16.30 16.62
CA GLY A 104 -12.89 -16.49 15.49
C GLY A 104 -12.35 -15.89 14.18
N ALA A 105 -11.68 -14.72 14.23
CA ALA A 105 -11.03 -14.14 13.08
C ALA A 105 -9.86 -15.02 12.57
N GLU A 106 -9.05 -15.58 13.47
CA GLU A 106 -8.00 -16.54 13.10
C GLU A 106 -8.58 -17.83 12.52
N GLN A 107 -9.71 -18.31 13.05
CA GLN A 107 -10.39 -19.47 12.50
C GLN A 107 -10.88 -19.20 11.07
N VAL A 108 -11.50 -18.04 10.81
CA VAL A 108 -11.89 -17.63 9.44
C VAL A 108 -10.67 -17.65 8.50
N LEU A 109 -9.53 -17.09 8.93
CA LEU A 109 -8.31 -17.07 8.13
C LEU A 109 -7.71 -18.45 7.87
N ALA A 110 -7.85 -19.37 8.84
CA ALA A 110 -7.33 -20.74 8.71
C ALA A 110 -8.21 -21.63 7.81
N GLU A 111 -9.53 -21.42 7.84
CA GLU A 111 -10.51 -22.24 7.12
C GLU A 111 -10.79 -21.76 5.71
N GLN A 112 -10.59 -20.46 5.42
CA GLN A 112 -10.89 -19.93 4.09
C GLN A 112 -9.90 -20.43 3.02
N GLN A 113 -10.37 -21.27 2.14
CA GLN A 113 -9.63 -21.67 0.92
C GLN A 113 -9.81 -20.65 -0.21
N TRP A 114 -10.82 -19.81 -0.11
CA TRP A 114 -11.16 -18.70 -0.99
C TRP A 114 -11.61 -17.52 -0.16
N PHE A 115 -11.64 -16.31 -0.74
CA PHE A 115 -12.20 -15.15 -0.04
C PHE A 115 -13.62 -15.45 0.42
N SER A 116 -13.95 -15.00 1.63
CA SER A 116 -15.25 -15.24 2.25
C SER A 116 -15.72 -14.03 3.03
N TYR A 117 -17.02 -13.97 3.28
CA TYR A 117 -17.62 -13.04 4.23
C TYR A 117 -17.97 -13.80 5.52
N THR A 118 -17.86 -13.12 6.65
CA THR A 118 -18.42 -13.62 7.91
C THR A 118 -19.95 -13.59 7.85
N PRO A 119 -20.67 -14.24 8.79
CA PRO A 119 -22.14 -14.15 8.86
C PRO A 119 -22.70 -12.74 8.99
N LEU A 120 -21.85 -11.75 9.31
CA LEU A 120 -22.20 -10.33 9.42
C LEU A 120 -21.63 -9.49 8.27
N ASP A 121 -21.43 -10.12 7.11
CA ASP A 121 -20.98 -9.48 5.87
C ASP A 121 -19.64 -8.73 6.00
N GLN A 122 -18.77 -9.17 6.90
CA GLN A 122 -17.42 -8.65 7.07
C GLN A 122 -16.42 -9.55 6.38
N GLN A 123 -15.26 -8.99 6.03
CA GLN A 123 -14.12 -9.75 5.54
C GLN A 123 -12.97 -9.69 6.54
N VAL A 124 -12.26 -10.80 6.70
CA VAL A 124 -11.08 -10.89 7.55
C VAL A 124 -9.84 -11.01 6.68
N PHE A 125 -8.86 -10.14 6.93
CA PHE A 125 -7.59 -10.11 6.22
C PHE A 125 -6.42 -10.21 7.17
N SER A 126 -5.27 -10.67 6.67
CA SER A 126 -4.03 -10.56 7.41
C SER A 126 -2.94 -9.89 6.59
N SER A 127 -2.08 -9.16 7.29
CA SER A 127 -0.86 -8.60 6.70
C SER A 127 0.29 -9.60 6.83
N GLY A 128 1.20 -9.58 5.83
CA GLY A 128 2.33 -10.52 5.75
C GLY A 128 3.42 -10.36 6.81
N GLY A 129 3.23 -9.48 7.81
CA GLY A 129 4.15 -9.35 8.93
C GLY A 129 5.59 -8.94 8.54
N SER A 130 5.76 -8.00 7.62
CA SER A 130 7.09 -7.45 7.27
C SER A 130 7.83 -6.90 8.50
N SER A 131 7.10 -6.42 9.50
CA SER A 131 7.59 -5.97 10.81
C SER A 131 7.79 -7.09 11.84
N GLY A 132 7.66 -8.36 11.45
CA GLY A 132 7.71 -9.50 12.38
C GLY A 132 6.39 -9.80 13.08
N VAL A 133 5.46 -8.83 13.16
CA VAL A 133 4.13 -9.00 13.76
C VAL A 133 3.10 -9.25 12.66
N ARG A 134 2.49 -10.45 12.66
CA ARG A 134 1.36 -10.74 11.78
C ARG A 134 0.13 -9.98 12.25
N GLY A 135 -0.43 -9.15 11.37
CA GLY A 135 -1.67 -8.43 11.67
C GLY A 135 -2.91 -9.18 11.19
N VAL A 136 -3.97 -9.15 11.98
CA VAL A 136 -5.32 -9.63 11.61
C VAL A 136 -6.29 -8.48 11.74
N TYR A 137 -7.12 -8.28 10.72
CA TYR A 137 -7.97 -7.09 10.58
C TYR A 137 -9.34 -7.48 10.04
N VAL A 138 -10.35 -6.74 10.48
CA VAL A 138 -11.73 -6.90 10.02
C VAL A 138 -12.11 -5.69 9.17
N TRP A 139 -12.56 -5.95 7.96
CA TRP A 139 -13.13 -4.95 7.06
C TRP A 139 -14.65 -5.09 7.06
N SER A 140 -15.34 -4.03 7.48
CA SER A 140 -16.79 -3.96 7.38
C SER A 140 -17.22 -3.73 5.93
N TRP A 141 -18.46 -4.06 5.62
CA TRP A 141 -19.07 -3.81 4.31
C TRP A 141 -18.92 -2.36 3.84
N PRO A 142 -19.26 -1.31 4.64
CA PRO A 142 -19.06 0.07 4.21
C PRO A 142 -17.60 0.47 4.05
N PHE A 143 -16.69 -0.10 4.84
CA PHE A 143 -15.26 0.19 4.70
C PHE A 143 -14.70 -0.35 3.39
N TYR A 144 -15.09 -1.57 3.02
CA TYR A 144 -14.70 -2.13 1.74
C TYR A 144 -15.18 -1.25 0.56
N ILE A 145 -16.44 -0.76 0.60
CA ILE A 145 -16.98 0.16 -0.43
C ILE A 145 -16.10 1.41 -0.53
N SER A 146 -15.83 2.06 0.61
CA SER A 146 -14.99 3.26 0.65
C SER A 146 -13.59 2.98 0.08
N ALA A 147 -12.91 1.93 0.55
CA ALA A 147 -11.56 1.59 0.09
C ALA A 147 -11.51 1.32 -1.43
N THR A 148 -12.51 0.62 -1.96
CA THR A 148 -12.61 0.35 -3.41
C THR A 148 -12.86 1.64 -4.19
N CYS A 149 -13.80 2.48 -3.74
CA CYS A 149 -14.05 3.77 -4.38
C CYS A 149 -12.79 4.66 -4.39
N LEU A 150 -12.04 4.72 -3.29
CA LEU A 150 -10.80 5.49 -3.22
C LEU A 150 -9.74 4.97 -4.20
N ALA A 151 -9.61 3.66 -4.35
CA ALA A 151 -8.67 3.05 -5.28
C ALA A 151 -8.97 3.40 -6.76
N TRP A 152 -10.24 3.58 -7.10
CA TRP A 152 -10.68 3.71 -8.48
C TRP A 152 -11.15 5.11 -8.89
N ARG A 153 -11.53 6.00 -7.95
CA ARG A 153 -12.18 7.29 -8.25
C ARG A 153 -11.39 8.20 -9.17
N ILE A 154 -10.06 8.26 -9.06
CA ILE A 154 -9.22 9.12 -9.91
C ILE A 154 -9.21 8.59 -11.34
N GLN A 155 -8.99 7.29 -11.51
CA GLN A 155 -9.03 6.67 -12.83
C GLN A 155 -10.42 6.80 -13.46
N ALA A 156 -11.49 6.56 -12.70
CA ALA A 156 -12.86 6.70 -13.18
C ALA A 156 -13.20 8.15 -13.59
N ARG A 157 -12.74 9.16 -12.83
CA ARG A 157 -12.85 10.58 -13.22
C ARG A 157 -12.14 10.87 -14.54
N ASP A 158 -10.91 10.36 -14.69
CA ASP A 158 -10.14 10.55 -15.92
C ASP A 158 -10.81 9.86 -17.12
N GLU A 159 -11.46 8.74 -16.88
CA GLU A 159 -12.27 8.06 -17.88
C GLU A 159 -13.50 8.87 -18.31
N GLN A 160 -14.23 9.43 -17.37
CA GLN A 160 -15.36 10.28 -17.65
C GLN A 160 -15.00 11.54 -18.43
N ARG A 161 -13.81 12.12 -18.16
CA ARG A 161 -13.31 13.34 -18.80
C ARG A 161 -12.65 13.12 -20.15
N SER A 162 -12.36 11.88 -20.52
CA SER A 162 -11.76 11.56 -21.82
C SER A 162 -12.84 11.52 -22.89
N ALA A 163 -12.62 12.26 -23.99
CA ALA A 163 -13.53 12.29 -25.16
C ALA A 163 -13.34 11.09 -26.11
N GLU A 164 -12.41 10.20 -25.86
CA GLU A 164 -12.11 9.08 -26.75
C GLU A 164 -13.20 8.00 -26.69
N HIS A 165 -13.66 7.55 -27.86
CA HIS A 165 -14.46 6.32 -28.01
C HIS A 165 -13.61 5.14 -27.56
N ARG A 166 -14.07 4.36 -26.59
CA ARG A 166 -13.25 3.33 -25.95
C ARG A 166 -13.76 1.96 -26.25
N GLU A 167 -12.83 1.11 -26.67
CA GLU A 167 -13.03 -0.34 -26.58
C GLU A 167 -13.27 -0.74 -25.11
N PRO A 168 -14.09 -1.79 -24.87
CA PRO A 168 -14.23 -2.35 -23.55
C PRO A 168 -12.86 -2.62 -22.91
N ALA A 169 -12.66 -2.19 -21.68
CA ALA A 169 -11.39 -2.36 -21.00
C ALA A 169 -11.13 -3.84 -20.68
N ARG A 170 -9.92 -4.29 -20.96
CA ARG A 170 -9.39 -5.60 -20.53
C ARG A 170 -8.40 -5.36 -19.41
N LEU A 171 -8.77 -5.75 -18.19
CA LEU A 171 -7.98 -5.55 -16.99
C LEU A 171 -7.26 -6.84 -16.59
N ALA A 172 -5.93 -6.81 -16.54
CA ALA A 172 -5.14 -7.83 -15.86
C ALA A 172 -4.76 -7.36 -14.45
N VAL A 173 -5.07 -8.15 -13.43
CA VAL A 173 -4.74 -7.89 -12.03
C VAL A 173 -3.68 -8.89 -11.57
N LEU A 174 -2.46 -8.41 -11.35
CA LEU A 174 -1.31 -9.22 -10.93
C LEU A 174 -1.02 -8.96 -9.44
N CYS A 175 -1.65 -9.74 -8.59
CA CYS A 175 -1.50 -9.64 -7.13
C CYS A 175 -1.65 -11.02 -6.47
N ALA A 176 -1.62 -11.08 -5.13
CA ALA A 176 -1.93 -12.32 -4.42
C ALA A 176 -3.39 -12.74 -4.70
N ALA A 177 -3.57 -13.79 -5.52
CA ALA A 177 -4.88 -14.21 -5.99
C ALA A 177 -5.73 -14.95 -4.95
N VAL A 178 -5.15 -15.27 -3.80
CA VAL A 178 -5.77 -16.06 -2.73
C VAL A 178 -5.76 -15.33 -1.38
N PRO A 179 -6.64 -15.71 -0.43
CA PRO A 179 -6.57 -15.23 0.93
C PRO A 179 -5.17 -15.42 1.53
N PRO A 180 -4.77 -14.65 2.54
CA PRO A 180 -5.60 -13.70 3.30
C PRO A 180 -5.41 -12.23 2.92
N HIS A 181 -4.98 -11.92 1.70
CA HIS A 181 -4.58 -10.57 1.31
C HIS A 181 -5.73 -9.74 0.75
N ALA A 182 -5.84 -8.46 1.17
CA ALA A 182 -6.91 -7.56 0.74
C ALA A 182 -6.76 -7.05 -0.71
N SER A 183 -5.60 -7.24 -1.36
CA SER A 183 -5.33 -6.67 -2.69
C SER A 183 -6.27 -7.21 -3.77
N THR A 184 -6.47 -8.52 -3.85
CA THR A 184 -7.37 -9.09 -4.88
C THR A 184 -8.81 -8.62 -4.73
N PRO A 185 -9.47 -8.71 -3.55
CA PRO A 185 -10.82 -8.18 -3.41
C PRO A 185 -10.93 -6.70 -3.77
N LEU A 186 -9.89 -5.91 -3.52
CA LEU A 186 -9.90 -4.46 -3.81
C LEU A 186 -9.81 -4.16 -5.31
N PHE A 187 -9.11 -4.97 -6.09
CA PHE A 187 -8.84 -4.72 -7.50
C PHE A 187 -9.59 -5.64 -8.48
N ASP A 188 -10.08 -6.79 -8.02
CA ASP A 188 -10.97 -7.64 -8.81
C ASP A 188 -12.39 -7.06 -8.84
N VAL A 189 -12.55 -5.99 -9.57
CA VAL A 189 -13.80 -5.22 -9.66
C VAL A 189 -14.33 -5.31 -11.08
N PRO A 190 -15.51 -5.87 -11.34
CA PRO A 190 -16.21 -5.64 -12.60
C PRO A 190 -16.65 -4.17 -12.60
N THR A 191 -16.08 -3.39 -13.49
CA THR A 191 -16.49 -1.99 -13.62
C THR A 191 -17.71 -1.88 -14.52
N ALA A 192 -18.53 -0.85 -14.26
CA ALA A 192 -19.60 -0.45 -15.16
C ALA A 192 -19.02 -0.17 -16.56
N GLY A 193 -19.64 -0.70 -17.61
CA GLY A 193 -19.22 -0.44 -18.99
C GLY A 193 -18.59 -1.63 -19.73
N GLY A 194 -18.67 -2.86 -19.20
CA GLY A 194 -18.22 -4.06 -19.92
C GLY A 194 -16.74 -4.38 -19.79
N MET A 195 -16.06 -3.86 -18.76
CA MET A 195 -14.67 -4.25 -18.46
C MET A 195 -14.60 -5.72 -18.03
N SER A 196 -13.74 -6.48 -18.67
CA SER A 196 -13.38 -7.83 -18.23
C SER A 196 -12.18 -7.79 -17.31
N THR A 197 -12.25 -8.46 -16.17
CA THR A 197 -11.14 -8.56 -15.20
C THR A 197 -10.62 -10.00 -15.19
N THR A 198 -9.29 -10.14 -15.29
CA THR A 198 -8.59 -11.41 -15.14
C THR A 198 -7.55 -11.28 -14.05
N VAL A 199 -7.68 -12.08 -12.99
CA VAL A 199 -6.69 -12.15 -11.91
C VAL A 199 -5.61 -13.17 -12.27
N ILE A 200 -4.36 -12.75 -12.16
CA ILE A 200 -3.17 -13.56 -12.40
C ILE A 200 -2.35 -13.55 -11.09
N GLU A 201 -1.99 -14.75 -10.61
CA GLU A 201 -1.19 -14.87 -9.38
C GLU A 201 0.20 -14.25 -9.56
N ALA A 202 0.51 -13.23 -8.77
CA ALA A 202 1.81 -12.54 -8.83
C ALA A 202 3.00 -13.41 -8.41
N GLY A 203 2.75 -14.50 -7.68
CA GLY A 203 3.74 -15.50 -7.27
C GLY A 203 3.97 -16.62 -8.30
N ALA A 204 3.19 -16.66 -9.39
CA ALA A 204 3.39 -17.64 -10.47
C ALA A 204 4.76 -17.45 -11.16
N PRO A 205 5.28 -18.48 -11.83
CA PRO A 205 6.45 -18.34 -12.70
C PRO A 205 6.23 -17.18 -13.69
N PHE A 206 7.27 -16.38 -13.89
CA PHE A 206 7.14 -15.15 -14.68
C PHE A 206 6.67 -15.43 -16.11
N ASP A 207 7.21 -16.48 -16.75
CA ASP A 207 6.89 -16.83 -18.13
C ASP A 207 5.41 -17.21 -18.27
N GLU A 208 4.87 -17.98 -17.31
CA GLU A 208 3.43 -18.31 -17.26
C GLU A 208 2.55 -17.07 -17.10
N ALA A 209 2.95 -16.18 -16.18
CA ALA A 209 2.23 -14.92 -15.97
C ALA A 209 2.29 -14.02 -17.23
N ALA A 210 3.45 -13.93 -17.88
CA ALA A 210 3.65 -13.16 -19.10
C ALA A 210 2.82 -13.72 -20.29
N GLU A 211 2.78 -15.04 -20.47
CA GLU A 211 1.95 -15.70 -21.48
C GLU A 211 0.46 -15.39 -21.27
N ARG A 212 -0.02 -15.48 -20.02
CA ARG A 212 -1.42 -15.17 -19.69
C ARG A 212 -1.75 -13.70 -19.93
N VAL A 213 -0.82 -12.78 -19.60
CA VAL A 213 -0.97 -11.35 -19.87
C VAL A 213 -0.98 -11.09 -21.37
N ALA A 214 -0.07 -11.71 -22.14
CA ALA A 214 -0.05 -11.61 -23.60
C ALA A 214 -1.35 -12.08 -24.26
N ALA A 215 -1.87 -13.24 -23.81
CA ALA A 215 -3.13 -13.79 -24.35
C ALA A 215 -4.34 -12.89 -24.05
N LEU A 216 -4.32 -12.12 -22.96
CA LEU A 216 -5.38 -11.17 -22.62
C LEU A 216 -5.27 -9.88 -23.42
N ASP A 217 -4.07 -9.51 -23.86
CA ASP A 217 -3.74 -8.21 -24.47
C ASP A 217 -4.41 -7.05 -23.69
N PRO A 218 -3.98 -6.80 -22.43
CA PRO A 218 -4.70 -5.93 -21.53
C PRO A 218 -4.56 -4.46 -21.94
N THR A 219 -5.67 -3.73 -21.84
CA THR A 219 -5.66 -2.26 -21.93
C THR A 219 -5.25 -1.61 -20.61
N HIS A 220 -5.43 -2.34 -19.51
CA HIS A 220 -5.14 -1.90 -18.14
C HIS A 220 -4.40 -3.00 -17.37
N LEU A 221 -3.32 -2.61 -16.68
CA LEU A 221 -2.59 -3.46 -15.75
C LEU A 221 -2.75 -2.92 -14.33
N VAL A 222 -3.06 -3.79 -13.40
CA VAL A 222 -3.01 -3.50 -11.96
C VAL A 222 -2.11 -4.53 -11.29
N GLY A 223 -1.18 -4.13 -10.44
CA GLY A 223 -0.37 -5.12 -9.76
C GLY A 223 0.78 -4.54 -8.95
N TYR A 224 1.62 -5.44 -8.47
CA TYR A 224 2.81 -5.07 -7.72
C TYR A 224 3.83 -4.38 -8.63
N ALA A 225 4.44 -3.31 -8.12
CA ALA A 225 5.37 -2.49 -8.92
C ALA A 225 6.49 -3.31 -9.56
N THR A 226 7.06 -4.27 -8.81
CA THR A 226 8.13 -5.13 -9.34
C THR A 226 7.65 -6.08 -10.44
N VAL A 227 6.43 -6.62 -10.34
CA VAL A 227 5.87 -7.52 -11.36
C VAL A 227 5.58 -6.75 -12.65
N ILE A 228 4.97 -5.56 -12.53
CA ILE A 228 4.69 -4.69 -13.68
C ILE A 228 6.01 -4.22 -14.32
N GLY A 229 7.01 -3.84 -13.51
CA GLY A 229 8.34 -3.45 -14.00
C GLY A 229 9.03 -4.56 -14.81
N ARG A 230 8.89 -5.84 -14.38
CA ARG A 230 9.40 -7.00 -15.15
C ARG A 230 8.70 -7.17 -16.49
N LEU A 231 7.37 -7.07 -16.53
CA LEU A 231 6.59 -7.13 -17.78
C LEU A 231 7.01 -6.00 -18.74
N ALA A 232 7.25 -4.80 -18.21
CA ALA A 232 7.73 -3.66 -18.99
C ALA A 232 9.12 -3.90 -19.60
N ARG A 233 10.04 -4.47 -18.83
CA ARG A 233 11.38 -4.84 -19.32
C ARG A 233 11.30 -5.93 -20.39
N ALA A 234 10.49 -6.98 -20.19
CA ALA A 234 10.25 -8.01 -21.19
C ALA A 234 9.65 -7.45 -22.49
N THR A 235 8.72 -6.48 -22.37
CA THR A 235 8.20 -5.77 -23.58
C THR A 235 9.29 -4.99 -24.29
N SER A 236 10.14 -4.27 -23.54
CA SER A 236 11.25 -3.51 -24.15
C SER A 236 12.33 -4.39 -24.79
N ALA A 237 12.50 -5.62 -24.28
CA ALA A 237 13.39 -6.63 -24.85
C ALA A 237 12.82 -7.32 -26.11
N GLY A 238 11.52 -7.19 -26.35
CA GLY A 238 10.82 -7.86 -27.45
C GLY A 238 10.29 -9.25 -27.11
N ASP A 239 10.41 -9.68 -25.85
CA ASP A 239 9.96 -10.99 -25.36
C ASP A 239 8.45 -11.00 -25.06
N LEU A 240 7.82 -9.84 -24.90
CA LEU A 240 6.39 -9.68 -24.60
C LEU A 240 5.77 -8.59 -25.48
N ALA A 241 4.67 -8.90 -26.14
CA ALA A 241 3.97 -7.96 -27.01
C ALA A 241 2.64 -7.52 -26.40
N ILE A 242 2.67 -6.49 -25.55
CA ILE A 242 1.49 -5.84 -24.99
C ILE A 242 1.64 -4.31 -25.00
N ARG A 243 0.51 -3.60 -24.96
CA ARG A 243 0.52 -2.13 -24.93
C ARG A 243 -0.61 -1.58 -24.04
N PRO A 244 -0.51 -1.73 -22.72
CA PRO A 244 -1.50 -1.19 -21.80
C PRO A 244 -1.49 0.35 -21.86
N ARG A 245 -2.67 0.95 -21.85
CA ARG A 245 -2.84 2.41 -21.80
C ARG A 245 -2.81 2.96 -20.39
N ARG A 246 -3.10 2.12 -19.39
CA ARG A 246 -3.13 2.47 -17.97
C ARG A 246 -2.46 1.40 -17.14
N VAL A 247 -1.70 1.87 -16.17
CA VAL A 247 -0.99 1.02 -15.23
C VAL A 247 -1.28 1.52 -13.81
N SER A 248 -1.77 0.65 -12.94
CA SER A 248 -1.93 0.92 -11.51
C SER A 248 -0.99 0.04 -10.70
N THR A 249 -0.07 0.65 -9.96
CA THR A 249 0.84 -0.07 -9.06
C THR A 249 0.39 0.03 -7.62
N ASN A 250 0.59 -1.01 -6.84
CA ASN A 250 0.17 -1.07 -5.44
C ASN A 250 1.03 -2.03 -4.61
N SER A 251 0.85 -1.99 -3.31
CA SER A 251 1.39 -2.94 -2.31
C SER A 251 2.90 -3.04 -2.18
N GLU A 252 3.65 -2.44 -3.08
CA GLU A 252 5.10 -2.29 -3.08
C GLU A 252 5.44 -0.84 -3.47
N PRO A 253 6.57 -0.28 -3.02
CA PRO A 253 7.03 1.01 -3.51
C PRO A 253 7.24 0.99 -5.03
N LEU A 254 6.68 1.96 -5.74
CA LEU A 254 7.01 2.19 -7.14
C LEU A 254 8.32 2.97 -7.20
N LEU A 255 9.40 2.27 -7.45
CA LEU A 255 10.73 2.87 -7.53
C LEU A 255 10.97 3.52 -8.89
N PRO A 256 11.88 4.52 -8.98
CA PRO A 256 12.17 5.22 -10.23
C PRO A 256 12.54 4.30 -11.39
N GLU A 257 13.33 3.27 -11.13
CA GLU A 257 13.76 2.30 -12.14
C GLU A 257 12.60 1.46 -12.72
N ASP A 258 11.59 1.13 -11.91
CA ASP A 258 10.39 0.42 -12.36
C ASP A 258 9.46 1.39 -13.12
N LEU A 259 9.29 2.63 -12.63
CA LEU A 259 8.51 3.65 -13.30
C LEU A 259 9.09 4.00 -14.68
N ASP A 260 10.41 4.13 -14.78
CA ASP A 260 11.12 4.41 -16.03
C ASP A 260 10.99 3.24 -17.02
N ALA A 261 11.06 1.99 -16.55
CA ALA A 261 10.82 0.83 -17.39
C ALA A 261 9.39 0.83 -17.95
N ILE A 262 8.38 1.10 -17.10
CA ILE A 262 6.97 1.18 -17.48
C ILE A 262 6.76 2.28 -18.53
N ARG A 263 7.32 3.47 -18.33
CA ARG A 263 7.20 4.60 -19.26
C ARG A 263 7.88 4.31 -20.60
N ARG A 264 9.08 3.76 -20.57
CA ARG A 264 9.81 3.43 -21.83
C ARG A 264 9.10 2.36 -22.65
N ALA A 265 8.52 1.35 -22.00
CA ALA A 265 7.86 0.25 -22.71
C ALA A 265 6.53 0.66 -23.34
N TRP A 266 5.72 1.46 -22.65
CA TRP A 266 4.30 1.64 -23.01
C TRP A 266 3.83 3.10 -23.01
N ASP A 267 4.52 4.01 -22.33
CA ASP A 267 4.10 5.39 -22.07
C ASP A 267 2.64 5.51 -21.58
N PRO A 268 2.24 4.75 -20.54
CA PRO A 268 0.87 4.70 -20.06
C PRO A 268 0.59 5.83 -19.07
N VAL A 269 -0.68 6.07 -18.75
CA VAL A 269 -1.02 6.80 -17.54
C VAL A 269 -0.78 5.90 -16.33
N VAL A 270 0.06 6.36 -15.38
CA VAL A 270 0.42 5.58 -14.19
C VAL A 270 -0.30 6.10 -12.95
N TYR A 271 -1.05 5.23 -12.29
CA TYR A 271 -1.73 5.46 -11.00
C TYR A 271 -1.02 4.62 -9.93
N ASN A 272 -0.13 5.23 -9.15
CA ASN A 272 0.48 4.55 -8.02
C ASN A 272 -0.42 4.68 -6.79
N LEU A 273 -0.65 3.60 -6.05
CA LEU A 273 -1.50 3.55 -4.88
C LEU A 273 -0.68 3.20 -3.64
N TRP A 274 -0.76 4.04 -2.63
CA TRP A 274 -0.25 3.77 -1.30
C TRP A 274 -1.40 3.41 -0.36
N GLY A 275 -1.30 2.23 0.24
CA GLY A 275 -2.32 1.66 1.10
C GLY A 275 -1.77 0.65 2.10
N SER A 276 -2.54 0.37 3.13
CA SER A 276 -2.27 -0.66 4.12
C SER A 276 -3.55 -1.43 4.45
N THR A 277 -3.42 -2.65 4.96
CA THR A 277 -4.59 -3.44 5.38
C THR A 277 -5.31 -2.80 6.57
N GLU A 278 -4.60 -2.02 7.37
CA GLU A 278 -5.09 -1.30 8.55
C GLU A 278 -6.02 -0.14 8.18
N ILE A 279 -5.59 0.69 7.26
CA ILE A 279 -6.23 1.97 6.94
C ILE A 279 -6.99 1.94 5.60
N GLY A 280 -6.69 0.97 4.74
CA GLY A 280 -7.17 0.95 3.36
C GLY A 280 -6.29 1.79 2.45
N VAL A 281 -6.87 2.64 1.62
CA VAL A 281 -6.17 3.49 0.65
C VAL A 281 -5.85 4.84 1.28
N GLN A 282 -4.56 5.14 1.45
CA GLN A 282 -4.11 6.42 2.00
C GLN A 282 -3.89 7.49 0.94
N ALA A 283 -3.30 7.14 -0.19
CA ALA A 283 -3.08 8.10 -1.27
C ALA A 283 -2.99 7.42 -2.64
N VAL A 284 -3.34 8.18 -3.70
CA VAL A 284 -3.34 7.69 -5.09
C VAL A 284 -2.76 8.75 -6.03
N GLY A 285 -1.86 8.34 -6.91
CA GLY A 285 -1.34 9.16 -8.00
C GLY A 285 -2.39 9.43 -9.07
N CYS A 286 -2.35 10.61 -9.67
CA CYS A 286 -3.30 11.00 -10.73
C CYS A 286 -2.74 10.85 -12.15
N GLY A 287 -1.49 10.44 -12.31
CA GLY A 287 -0.83 10.32 -13.61
C GLY A 287 -0.54 11.65 -14.35
N ARG A 288 -0.92 12.80 -13.77
CA ARG A 288 -0.75 14.14 -14.38
C ARG A 288 0.26 15.02 -13.67
N GLY A 289 0.53 14.74 -12.42
CA GLY A 289 1.49 15.46 -11.58
C GLY A 289 2.31 14.51 -10.75
N GLU A 290 3.32 15.06 -10.08
CA GLU A 290 4.16 14.30 -9.15
C GLU A 290 3.42 13.95 -7.87
N GLY A 291 3.80 12.82 -7.25
CA GLY A 291 3.31 12.37 -5.96
C GLY A 291 1.92 11.75 -6.00
N LEU A 292 1.40 11.53 -4.81
CA LEU A 292 0.13 10.86 -4.57
C LEU A 292 -0.81 11.79 -3.80
N HIS A 293 -2.03 11.96 -4.27
CA HIS A 293 -3.08 12.69 -3.55
C HIS A 293 -3.52 11.90 -2.33
N ILE A 294 -3.39 12.51 -1.15
CA ILE A 294 -3.87 11.94 0.11
C ILE A 294 -5.39 11.88 0.06
N CYS A 295 -5.98 10.77 0.44
CA CYS A 295 -7.43 10.61 0.53
C CYS A 295 -7.98 11.28 1.80
N GLU A 296 -7.82 12.62 1.95
CA GLU A 296 -8.08 13.38 3.17
C GLU A 296 -9.57 13.40 3.59
N ASP A 297 -10.46 13.02 2.72
CA ASP A 297 -11.88 12.80 3.02
C ASP A 297 -12.11 11.51 3.82
N GLU A 298 -11.18 10.56 3.80
CA GLU A 298 -11.31 9.27 4.49
C GLU A 298 -10.11 8.91 5.37
N VAL A 299 -9.01 9.70 5.31
CA VAL A 299 -7.77 9.47 6.08
C VAL A 299 -7.19 10.79 6.57
N ILE A 300 -6.77 10.82 7.84
CA ILE A 300 -5.92 11.88 8.38
C ILE A 300 -4.51 11.35 8.48
N LEU A 301 -3.53 12.07 7.92
CA LEU A 301 -2.13 11.79 8.06
C LEU A 301 -1.48 12.87 8.94
N GLU A 302 -0.72 12.43 9.95
CA GLU A 302 0.09 13.28 10.81
C GLU A 302 1.57 12.95 10.59
N ARG A 303 2.37 13.97 10.28
CA ARG A 303 3.82 13.87 10.26
C ARG A 303 4.33 14.20 11.66
N VAL A 304 5.09 13.30 12.27
CA VAL A 304 5.52 13.45 13.66
C VAL A 304 7.00 13.13 13.84
N ASP A 305 7.59 13.61 14.95
CA ASP A 305 8.90 13.20 15.43
C ASP A 305 8.85 11.83 16.14
N ASP A 306 10.00 11.35 16.63
CA ASP A 306 10.10 10.07 17.36
C ASP A 306 9.26 10.02 18.63
N ALA A 307 8.99 11.17 19.25
CA ALA A 307 8.13 11.28 20.41
C ALA A 307 6.62 11.33 20.04
N GLY A 308 6.29 11.30 18.76
CA GLY A 308 4.92 11.39 18.27
C GLY A 308 4.35 12.81 18.28
N ARG A 309 5.17 13.85 18.38
CA ARG A 309 4.75 15.25 18.31
C ARG A 309 4.66 15.70 16.86
N PRO A 310 3.60 16.40 16.44
CA PRO A 310 3.48 16.94 15.11
C PRO A 310 4.67 17.83 14.73
N VAL A 311 5.16 17.68 13.49
CA VAL A 311 6.21 18.54 12.91
C VAL A 311 5.64 19.40 11.79
N GLY A 312 6.26 20.58 11.58
CA GLY A 312 5.88 21.50 10.51
C GLY A 312 6.10 20.94 9.12
N PRO A 313 5.51 21.56 8.08
CA PRO A 313 5.60 21.06 6.70
C PRO A 313 7.04 20.96 6.18
N ASP A 314 7.92 21.87 6.64
CA ASP A 314 9.32 21.96 6.23
C ASP A 314 10.29 21.25 7.20
N GLU A 315 9.78 20.73 8.31
CA GLU A 315 10.57 19.99 9.28
C GLU A 315 10.65 18.50 8.91
N PRO A 316 11.78 17.81 9.17
CA PRO A 316 11.87 16.38 8.94
C PRO A 316 10.91 15.64 9.89
N ALA A 317 10.11 14.74 9.32
CA ALA A 317 9.32 13.80 10.09
C ALA A 317 10.04 12.46 10.13
N THR A 318 10.02 11.82 11.30
CA THR A 318 10.59 10.48 11.45
C THR A 318 9.51 9.39 11.40
N ARG A 319 8.23 9.78 11.50
CA ARG A 319 7.08 8.88 11.51
C ARG A 319 5.88 9.50 10.82
N THR A 320 5.06 8.64 10.21
CA THR A 320 3.74 8.99 9.71
C THR A 320 2.67 8.23 10.47
N LEU A 321 1.79 8.97 11.14
CA LEU A 321 0.63 8.39 11.80
C LEU A 321 -0.60 8.55 10.92
N ALA A 322 -1.51 7.57 10.99
CA ALA A 322 -2.78 7.63 10.26
C ALA A 322 -3.98 7.43 11.19
N THR A 323 -5.04 8.18 10.89
CA THR A 323 -6.37 7.93 11.43
C THR A 323 -7.31 7.62 10.28
N GLY A 324 -7.81 6.38 10.24
CA GLY A 324 -8.74 5.92 9.20
C GLY A 324 -10.19 6.26 9.56
N LEU A 325 -10.84 7.12 8.77
CA LEU A 325 -12.17 7.63 9.06
C LEU A 325 -13.32 6.71 8.63
N ALA A 326 -13.02 5.68 7.81
CA ALA A 326 -14.02 4.81 7.20
C ALA A 326 -14.24 3.50 7.95
N ASN A 327 -13.17 2.85 8.47
CA ASN A 327 -13.30 1.57 9.15
C ASN A 327 -13.81 1.74 10.58
N ARG A 328 -15.10 1.50 10.76
CA ARG A 328 -15.70 1.51 12.09
C ARG A 328 -15.64 0.15 12.78
N ALA A 329 -15.46 -0.96 12.05
CA ALA A 329 -15.39 -2.28 12.66
C ALA A 329 -14.13 -2.48 13.49
N PHE A 330 -13.01 -1.97 12.99
CA PHE A 330 -11.72 -2.03 13.66
C PHE A 330 -11.03 -0.65 13.52
N PRO A 331 -11.35 0.33 14.39
CA PRO A 331 -10.86 1.69 14.24
C PRO A 331 -9.36 1.80 14.49
N PHE A 332 -8.67 2.49 13.58
CA PHE A 332 -7.29 2.91 13.75
C PHE A 332 -7.24 4.42 13.94
N ILE A 333 -6.86 4.87 15.12
CA ILE A 333 -6.77 6.29 15.48
C ILE A 333 -5.34 6.58 15.92
N ARG A 334 -4.66 7.45 15.18
CA ARG A 334 -3.27 7.82 15.40
C ARG A 334 -2.31 6.62 15.38
N TYR A 335 -2.47 5.81 14.34
CA TYR A 335 -1.73 4.57 14.14
C TYR A 335 -0.43 4.80 13.39
N ASP A 336 0.67 4.25 13.89
CA ASP A 336 1.99 4.31 13.25
C ASP A 336 2.03 3.38 12.03
N LEU A 337 2.12 3.99 10.84
CA LEU A 337 2.22 3.25 9.58
C LEU A 337 3.59 2.60 9.37
N GLY A 338 4.63 3.10 10.06
CA GLY A 338 6.01 2.73 9.80
C GLY A 338 6.58 3.28 8.49
N ASP A 339 5.81 4.09 7.77
CA ASP A 339 6.22 4.77 6.53
C ASP A 339 6.65 6.20 6.84
N GLU A 340 7.60 6.72 6.05
CA GLU A 340 7.99 8.14 6.07
C GLU A 340 7.47 8.81 4.81
N VAL A 341 6.81 9.96 4.99
CA VAL A 341 6.29 10.74 3.86
C VAL A 341 6.74 12.18 3.90
N THR A 342 6.97 12.72 2.72
CA THR A 342 7.22 14.14 2.50
C THR A 342 6.01 14.75 1.79
N LEU A 343 5.50 15.88 2.31
CA LEU A 343 4.45 16.62 1.64
C LEU A 343 5.03 17.35 0.41
N LEU A 344 4.31 17.30 -0.69
CA LEU A 344 4.64 18.08 -1.88
C LEU A 344 3.90 19.42 -1.83
N PRO A 345 4.60 20.54 -2.04
CA PRO A 345 3.99 21.85 -2.11
C PRO A 345 3.23 22.08 -3.43
N GLY A 346 2.43 23.13 -3.45
CA GLY A 346 1.77 23.63 -4.65
C GLY A 346 0.59 22.79 -5.13
N GLU A 347 -0.05 23.28 -6.18
CA GLU A 347 -1.23 22.66 -6.79
C GLU A 347 -0.85 21.57 -7.79
N CYS A 348 -1.76 20.62 -8.00
CA CYS A 348 -1.57 19.58 -9.00
C CYS A 348 -2.22 19.99 -10.32
N PRO A 349 -1.59 19.74 -11.48
CA PRO A 349 -2.19 19.98 -12.80
C PRO A 349 -3.52 19.26 -13.03
N CYS A 350 -3.87 18.26 -12.21
CA CYS A 350 -5.16 17.56 -12.29
C CYS A 350 -6.34 18.38 -11.74
N GLY A 351 -6.07 19.52 -11.07
CA GLY A 351 -7.05 20.45 -10.52
C GLY A 351 -7.62 20.05 -9.15
N SER A 352 -7.19 18.94 -8.55
CA SER A 352 -7.67 18.51 -7.24
C SER A 352 -6.99 19.28 -6.10
N SER A 353 -7.78 19.74 -5.11
CA SER A 353 -7.29 20.42 -3.91
C SER A 353 -6.79 19.48 -2.82
N PHE A 354 -6.84 18.17 -3.01
CA PHE A 354 -6.25 17.19 -2.08
C PHE A 354 -4.74 17.34 -2.02
N ARG A 355 -4.16 17.45 -0.83
CA ARG A 355 -2.71 17.54 -0.63
C ARG A 355 -2.01 16.30 -1.19
N ARG A 356 -0.74 16.45 -1.49
CA ARG A 356 0.06 15.37 -2.07
C ARG A 356 1.24 15.03 -1.18
N VAL A 357 1.60 13.75 -1.20
CA VAL A 357 2.88 13.25 -0.69
C VAL A 357 3.77 12.86 -1.86
N ALA A 358 5.07 12.97 -1.70
CA ALA A 358 6.02 12.33 -2.58
C ALA A 358 5.82 10.80 -2.57
N ALA A 359 6.38 10.10 -3.53
CA ALA A 359 6.34 8.64 -3.51
C ALA A 359 6.90 8.11 -2.19
N VAL A 360 6.19 7.19 -1.57
CA VAL A 360 6.63 6.54 -0.33
C VAL A 360 7.83 5.67 -0.66
N ALA A 361 9.01 6.06 -0.18
CA ALA A 361 10.26 5.43 -0.57
C ALA A 361 10.52 4.08 0.14
N GLY A 362 9.77 3.74 1.17
CA GLY A 362 9.90 2.50 1.93
C GLY A 362 9.48 2.65 3.39
N ARG A 363 9.70 1.61 4.14
CA ARG A 363 9.37 1.55 5.57
C ARG A 363 10.62 1.66 6.41
N ARG A 364 10.49 2.19 7.61
CA ARG A 364 11.56 2.15 8.62
C ARG A 364 12.01 0.72 8.95
N ASP A 365 11.10 -0.23 8.86
CA ASP A 365 11.43 -1.66 9.03
C ASP A 365 12.38 -2.20 7.94
N ASP A 366 12.62 -1.43 6.88
CA ASP A 366 13.60 -1.72 5.84
C ASP A 366 15.01 -1.22 6.19
N ASP A 367 15.15 -0.36 7.22
CA ASP A 367 16.44 0.17 7.65
C ASP A 367 17.19 -0.87 8.50
N PHE A 368 18.50 -0.86 8.38
CA PHE A 368 19.36 -1.84 9.05
C PHE A 368 20.03 -1.23 10.28
N GLY A 369 19.80 -1.85 11.43
CA GLY A 369 20.50 -1.48 12.67
C GLY A 369 21.70 -2.38 12.92
N TYR A 370 22.87 -1.78 13.16
CA TYR A 370 24.14 -2.45 13.47
C TYR A 370 24.61 -2.07 14.86
N ASP A 371 25.16 -3.04 15.62
CA ASP A 371 25.80 -2.77 16.90
C ASP A 371 27.27 -2.42 16.63
N VAL A 372 27.65 -1.20 16.96
CA VAL A 372 29.02 -0.70 16.77
C VAL A 372 29.53 -0.17 18.12
N GLY A 373 30.28 -1.02 18.84
CA GLY A 373 30.87 -0.63 20.11
C GLY A 373 29.87 -0.38 21.25
N GLY A 374 28.68 -0.98 21.17
CA GLY A 374 27.60 -0.82 22.14
C GLY A 374 26.56 0.24 21.76
N ASP A 375 26.81 1.00 20.69
CA ASP A 375 25.85 1.95 20.10
C ASP A 375 25.19 1.32 18.87
N THR A 376 23.94 1.69 18.59
CA THR A 376 23.26 1.25 17.37
C THR A 376 23.44 2.28 16.26
N VAL A 377 24.11 1.86 15.17
CA VAL A 377 24.21 2.62 13.92
C VAL A 377 23.07 2.19 13.00
N THR A 378 22.27 3.13 12.53
CA THR A 378 21.17 2.85 11.56
C THR A 378 21.61 3.24 10.15
N VAL A 379 21.58 2.29 9.23
CA VAL A 379 21.81 2.51 7.80
C VAL A 379 20.45 2.44 7.10
N PRO A 380 19.96 3.55 6.54
CA PRO A 380 18.66 3.58 5.90
C PRO A 380 18.66 2.78 4.59
N ALA A 381 17.56 2.15 4.27
CA ALA A 381 17.38 1.41 3.01
C ALA A 381 17.67 2.27 1.76
N SER A 382 17.49 3.60 1.86
CA SER A 382 17.81 4.55 0.79
C SER A 382 19.29 4.56 0.41
N ALA A 383 20.21 4.27 1.34
CA ALA A 383 21.65 4.17 1.06
C ALA A 383 21.96 3.10 0.00
N PHE A 384 21.30 1.95 0.11
CA PHE A 384 21.42 0.86 -0.85
C PHE A 384 20.67 1.16 -2.15
N ARG A 385 19.43 1.69 -2.05
CA ARG A 385 18.60 1.98 -3.23
C ARG A 385 19.25 2.97 -4.18
N HIS A 386 19.90 4.01 -3.63
CA HIS A 386 20.54 5.02 -4.45
C HIS A 386 21.62 4.43 -5.38
N VAL A 387 22.40 3.49 -4.89
CA VAL A 387 23.44 2.83 -5.67
C VAL A 387 22.85 1.81 -6.64
N LEU A 388 21.98 0.92 -6.13
CA LEU A 388 21.44 -0.20 -6.91
C LEU A 388 20.45 0.26 -7.99
N GLY A 389 19.66 1.31 -7.71
CA GLY A 389 18.73 1.88 -8.69
C GLY A 389 19.39 2.76 -9.74
N ALA A 390 20.62 3.24 -9.51
CA ALA A 390 21.36 4.04 -10.48
C ALA A 390 22.00 3.23 -11.62
N ASP A 391 22.23 1.92 -11.43
CA ASP A 391 22.80 1.07 -12.46
C ASP A 391 21.70 0.43 -13.33
N PRO A 392 21.51 0.85 -14.58
CA PRO A 392 20.45 0.33 -15.46
C PRO A 392 20.63 -1.15 -15.85
N ARG A 393 21.79 -1.74 -15.57
CA ARG A 393 22.08 -3.16 -15.78
C ARG A 393 21.50 -4.04 -14.65
N ILE A 394 21.11 -3.45 -13.53
CA ILE A 394 20.41 -4.15 -12.43
C ILE A 394 18.91 -4.06 -12.70
N THR A 395 18.27 -5.21 -12.90
CA THR A 395 16.82 -5.28 -13.17
C THR A 395 16.01 -5.54 -11.91
N GLU A 396 16.54 -6.31 -10.97
CA GLU A 396 15.97 -6.53 -9.63
C GLU A 396 17.11 -6.71 -8.63
N TYR A 397 16.83 -6.38 -7.36
CA TYR A 397 17.79 -6.61 -6.27
C TYR A 397 17.10 -6.93 -4.95
N GLN A 398 17.85 -7.61 -4.08
CA GLN A 398 17.50 -7.84 -2.68
C GLN A 398 18.73 -7.59 -1.82
N VAL A 399 18.54 -6.91 -0.70
CA VAL A 399 19.59 -6.59 0.28
C VAL A 399 19.27 -7.36 1.56
N VAL A 400 20.17 -8.22 1.98
CA VAL A 400 20.04 -9.05 3.18
C VAL A 400 21.07 -8.57 4.19
N GLN A 401 20.61 -8.07 5.33
CA GLN A 401 21.48 -7.61 6.41
C GLN A 401 22.32 -8.79 6.95
N THR A 402 23.62 -8.56 7.13
CA THR A 402 24.54 -9.44 7.88
C THR A 402 24.95 -8.79 9.20
N GLY A 403 25.78 -9.42 10.00
CA GLY A 403 26.26 -8.85 11.27
C GLY A 403 26.99 -7.52 11.08
N ASP A 404 27.84 -7.44 10.06
CA ASP A 404 28.77 -6.35 9.84
C ASP A 404 28.57 -5.62 8.51
N GLY A 405 27.48 -5.93 7.78
CA GLY A 405 27.21 -5.35 6.46
C GLY A 405 25.99 -5.95 5.78
N ALA A 406 26.08 -6.28 4.50
CA ALA A 406 24.96 -6.82 3.75
C ALA A 406 25.40 -7.77 2.60
N GLU A 407 24.61 -8.80 2.35
CA GLU A 407 24.64 -9.56 1.11
C GLU A 407 23.62 -8.94 0.13
N ILE A 408 24.10 -8.59 -1.07
CA ILE A 408 23.28 -8.02 -2.13
C ILE A 408 23.12 -9.07 -3.23
N LEU A 409 21.88 -9.46 -3.49
CA LEU A 409 21.50 -10.31 -4.60
C LEU A 409 20.98 -9.44 -5.72
N VAL A 410 21.53 -9.56 -6.92
CA VAL A 410 21.13 -8.75 -8.08
C VAL A 410 20.78 -9.66 -9.26
N VAL A 411 19.74 -9.26 -10.00
CA VAL A 411 19.39 -9.84 -11.31
C VAL A 411 19.82 -8.85 -12.37
N GLY A 412 20.52 -9.33 -13.39
CA GLY A 412 21.07 -8.49 -14.47
C GLY A 412 22.56 -8.72 -14.70
N ALA A 413 23.24 -7.77 -15.27
CA ALA A 413 24.66 -7.86 -15.62
C ALA A 413 25.46 -6.61 -15.17
N PRO A 414 25.43 -6.25 -13.87
CA PRO A 414 26.18 -5.10 -13.37
C PRO A 414 27.68 -5.37 -13.32
N ASP A 415 28.44 -4.30 -13.16
CA ASP A 415 29.84 -4.40 -12.71
C ASP A 415 29.83 -4.61 -11.19
N VAL A 416 30.00 -5.88 -10.78
CA VAL A 416 29.89 -6.30 -9.38
C VAL A 416 30.88 -5.56 -8.48
N ASP A 417 32.11 -5.33 -8.93
CA ASP A 417 33.13 -4.67 -8.13
C ASP A 417 32.84 -3.18 -7.98
N ALA A 418 32.39 -2.52 -9.02
CA ALA A 418 31.97 -1.11 -8.97
C ALA A 418 30.74 -0.91 -8.06
N VAL A 419 29.75 -1.79 -8.14
CA VAL A 419 28.58 -1.77 -7.27
C VAL A 419 28.96 -1.98 -5.82
N ARG A 420 29.80 -2.97 -5.54
CA ARG A 420 30.30 -3.23 -4.16
C ARG A 420 30.99 -2.01 -3.59
N ALA A 421 31.95 -1.42 -4.30
CA ALA A 421 32.69 -0.26 -3.83
C ALA A 421 31.78 0.94 -3.56
N ALA A 422 30.81 1.21 -4.44
CA ALA A 422 29.86 2.30 -4.25
C ALA A 422 28.92 2.06 -3.05
N LEU A 423 28.55 0.82 -2.75
CA LEU A 423 27.76 0.46 -1.58
C LEU A 423 28.57 0.61 -0.29
N GLU A 424 29.84 0.16 -0.26
CA GLU A 424 30.75 0.36 0.88
C GLU A 424 30.88 1.85 1.22
N ASP A 425 31.15 2.69 0.22
CA ASP A 425 31.21 4.16 0.38
C ASP A 425 29.87 4.73 0.85
N GLY A 426 28.77 4.21 0.35
CA GLY A 426 27.42 4.63 0.70
C GLY A 426 27.11 4.41 2.18
N VAL A 427 27.36 3.22 2.70
CA VAL A 427 27.01 2.84 4.09
C VAL A 427 27.98 3.44 5.12
N VAL A 428 29.25 3.66 4.77
CA VAL A 428 30.24 4.31 5.63
C VAL A 428 29.78 5.71 6.06
N ARG A 429 29.06 6.45 5.20
CA ARG A 429 28.53 7.79 5.49
C ARG A 429 27.52 7.79 6.63
N TYR A 430 26.91 6.66 6.93
CA TYR A 430 25.97 6.48 8.04
C TYR A 430 26.62 5.95 9.31
N GLY A 431 27.96 5.78 9.33
CA GLY A 431 28.73 5.43 10.51
C GLY A 431 29.10 3.93 10.60
N LEU A 432 28.71 3.10 9.66
CA LEU A 432 29.11 1.70 9.60
C LEU A 432 30.52 1.62 9.00
N GLN A 433 31.52 1.55 9.88
CA GLN A 433 32.93 1.50 9.47
C GLN A 433 33.31 0.08 9.02
N ARG A 434 34.04 -0.03 7.88
CA ARG A 434 34.49 -1.30 7.28
C ARG A 434 33.35 -2.31 7.07
N PRO A 435 32.28 -1.89 6.35
CA PRO A 435 31.18 -2.78 6.09
C PRO A 435 31.62 -3.99 5.26
N GLU A 436 31.13 -5.18 5.60
CA GLU A 436 31.29 -6.36 4.76
C GLU A 436 30.15 -6.41 3.73
N ILE A 437 30.43 -5.91 2.52
CA ILE A 437 29.48 -5.92 1.42
C ILE A 437 29.84 -7.03 0.42
N SER A 438 28.91 -7.96 0.21
CA SER A 438 29.00 -8.95 -0.86
C SER A 438 27.92 -8.70 -1.92
N VAL A 439 28.29 -8.81 -3.19
CA VAL A 439 27.36 -8.67 -4.33
C VAL A 439 27.40 -9.94 -5.14
N ARG A 440 26.23 -10.54 -5.34
CA ARG A 440 26.08 -11.79 -6.07
C ARG A 440 25.03 -11.67 -7.17
N VAL A 441 25.40 -12.00 -8.40
CA VAL A 441 24.43 -12.09 -9.51
C VAL A 441 23.68 -13.41 -9.40
N VAL A 442 22.37 -13.35 -9.52
CA VAL A 442 21.46 -14.50 -9.50
C VAL A 442 20.51 -14.45 -10.69
N ASP A 443 20.04 -15.59 -11.14
CA ASP A 443 19.09 -15.65 -12.26
C ASP A 443 17.72 -15.07 -11.89
N ARG A 444 17.30 -15.23 -10.63
CA ARG A 444 16.04 -14.75 -10.08
C ARG A 444 16.12 -14.53 -8.58
N LEU A 445 15.28 -13.62 -8.07
CA LEU A 445 15.07 -13.42 -6.63
C LEU A 445 13.89 -14.25 -6.12
N GLU A 446 14.00 -14.71 -4.88
CA GLU A 446 12.89 -15.40 -4.22
C GLU A 446 11.81 -14.41 -3.81
N ARG A 447 10.57 -14.79 -4.05
CA ARG A 447 9.39 -14.01 -3.65
C ARG A 447 8.67 -14.70 -2.50
N HIS A 448 7.96 -13.92 -1.70
CA HIS A 448 7.16 -14.46 -0.61
C HIS A 448 6.11 -15.42 -1.16
N ARG A 449 6.14 -16.68 -0.72
CA ARG A 449 5.31 -17.79 -1.27
C ARG A 449 3.81 -17.50 -1.24
N GLY A 450 3.31 -16.79 -0.22
CA GLY A 450 1.87 -16.53 -0.08
C GLY A 450 1.38 -15.27 -0.79
N SER A 451 2.25 -14.28 -1.06
CA SER A 451 1.83 -13.01 -1.64
C SER A 451 2.46 -12.68 -2.99
N GLY A 452 3.51 -13.39 -3.41
CA GLY A 452 4.28 -13.07 -4.61
C GLY A 452 5.11 -11.79 -4.51
N LYS A 453 5.10 -11.09 -3.36
CA LYS A 453 5.86 -9.84 -3.17
C LYS A 453 7.35 -10.08 -3.04
N LEU A 454 8.13 -9.16 -3.59
CA LEU A 454 9.56 -9.12 -3.36
C LEU A 454 9.85 -8.36 -2.06
N LYS A 455 10.44 -9.03 -1.06
CA LYS A 455 11.00 -8.36 0.11
C LYS A 455 12.39 -7.85 -0.25
N ARG A 456 12.51 -6.57 -0.62
CA ARG A 456 13.79 -5.99 -1.08
C ARG A 456 14.83 -5.87 0.02
N PHE A 457 14.40 -5.58 1.26
CA PHE A 457 15.28 -5.43 2.41
C PHE A 457 14.93 -6.47 3.47
N VAL A 458 15.89 -7.27 3.84
CA VAL A 458 15.73 -8.37 4.80
C VAL A 458 16.63 -8.09 5.99
N ALA A 459 16.06 -7.50 7.04
CA ALA A 459 16.79 -7.27 8.29
C ALA A 459 17.08 -8.58 9.02
N LEU A 460 18.20 -8.61 9.77
CA LEU A 460 18.51 -9.68 10.69
C LEU A 460 17.38 -9.81 11.72
N LYS A 461 16.90 -11.02 11.92
CA LYS A 461 16.00 -11.32 13.04
C LYS A 461 16.83 -11.27 14.32
N ARG A 462 16.59 -10.26 15.15
CA ARG A 462 17.13 -10.17 16.51
C ARG A 462 16.31 -11.02 17.48
#